data_8443cbef129e30793994076592c724a6
#
_entry.id   8443cbef129e30793994076592c724a6
#
_cell.length_a   1.000
_cell.length_b   1.000
_cell.length_c   1.000
_cell.angle_alpha   90.00
_cell.angle_beta   90.00
_cell.angle_gamma   90.00
#
_symmetry.space_group_name_H-M   'P 1'
#
loop_
_entity.id
_entity.type
_entity.pdbx_description
1 polymer ?
#
loop_
_entity_poly.entity_id
_entity_poly.type
_entity_poly.pdbx_seq_one_letter_code
_entity_poly.pdbx_strand_id
1 'polypeptide(L)'
;SDDRIDIFLVDIDLGEGNPSGIDLVRRYFPAGSPTQVIYISGHIEYCTPVYQTEHTYFLLKPISQSDFDAALDKALHNLQGSRQLPVAIQHNGTVTMVDPAEVEFVESERRKVHLHCVRGECIETYATLGQMLDMLPESFVQCHKSYLVNMACIVELRVGSVLLRSGREVPVSQRQRTAVRDSFFHYVGLNAR
;
A
#
# COMPACT_ATOMS: atom_id res chain seq x y z
N SER A 1 14.33 -10.04 22.08
CA SER A 1 14.79 -9.65 20.73
C SER A 1 13.70 -10.06 19.76
N ASP A 2 13.15 -9.08 19.05
CA ASP A 2 12.16 -9.31 18.02
C ASP A 2 12.94 -9.71 16.76
N ASP A 3 13.12 -11.02 16.54
CA ASP A 3 13.86 -11.60 15.41
C ASP A 3 12.98 -11.55 14.11
N ARG A 4 12.30 -10.43 13.89
CA ARG A 4 11.44 -10.24 12.73
C ARG A 4 12.27 -9.95 11.48
N ILE A 5 12.04 -10.75 10.44
CA ILE A 5 12.61 -10.51 9.11
C ILE A 5 11.74 -9.49 8.39
N ASP A 6 12.27 -8.33 8.09
CA ASP A 6 11.56 -7.28 7.35
C ASP A 6 11.63 -7.51 5.83
N ILE A 7 12.79 -7.94 5.30
CA ILE A 7 12.97 -8.25 3.88
C ILE A 7 13.61 -9.63 3.76
N PHE A 8 13.02 -10.48 2.94
CA PHE A 8 13.51 -11.82 2.67
C PHE A 8 13.84 -11.98 1.18
N LEU A 9 15.13 -12.12 0.87
CA LEU A 9 15.60 -12.43 -0.47
C LEU A 9 15.78 -13.95 -0.57
N VAL A 10 15.19 -14.58 -1.57
CA VAL A 10 15.22 -16.02 -1.73
C VAL A 10 15.46 -16.43 -3.17
N ASP A 11 16.45 -17.27 -3.38
CA ASP A 11 16.62 -17.99 -4.65
C ASP A 11 15.52 -19.06 -4.77
N ILE A 12 14.90 -19.14 -5.92
CA ILE A 12 13.87 -20.16 -6.18
C ILE A 12 14.50 -21.55 -6.30
N ASP A 13 15.67 -21.63 -6.96
CA ASP A 13 16.39 -22.89 -7.13
C ASP A 13 17.48 -23.03 -6.06
N LEU A 14 17.19 -23.80 -5.03
CA LEU A 14 18.09 -24.08 -3.92
C LEU A 14 18.89 -25.38 -4.11
N GLY A 15 18.83 -25.96 -5.29
CA GLY A 15 19.55 -27.19 -5.67
C GLY A 15 18.78 -28.48 -5.39
N GLU A 16 19.25 -29.58 -5.97
CA GLU A 16 18.59 -30.90 -5.89
C GLU A 16 18.42 -31.36 -4.44
N GLY A 17 17.21 -31.84 -4.12
CA GLY A 17 16.87 -32.37 -2.79
C GLY A 17 16.40 -31.30 -1.78
N ASN A 18 16.49 -30.01 -2.10
CA ASN A 18 15.97 -28.94 -1.24
C ASN A 18 14.56 -28.50 -1.69
N PRO A 19 13.73 -28.01 -0.74
CA PRO A 19 12.47 -27.36 -1.12
C PRO A 19 12.76 -26.11 -1.96
N SER A 20 11.88 -25.79 -2.90
CA SER A 20 12.02 -24.56 -3.68
C SER A 20 11.88 -23.32 -2.80
N GLY A 21 12.47 -22.19 -3.21
CA GLY A 21 12.30 -20.92 -2.50
C GLY A 21 10.81 -20.52 -2.40
N ILE A 22 9.98 -20.91 -3.36
CA ILE A 22 8.51 -20.69 -3.32
C ILE A 22 7.86 -21.48 -2.17
N ASP A 23 8.27 -22.75 -1.97
CA ASP A 23 7.74 -23.58 -0.89
C ASP A 23 8.17 -23.08 0.48
N LEU A 24 9.40 -22.56 0.59
CA LEU A 24 9.87 -21.91 1.82
C LEU A 24 9.02 -20.68 2.15
N VAL A 25 8.77 -19.82 1.17
CA VAL A 25 7.95 -18.62 1.38
C VAL A 25 6.52 -19.00 1.80
N ARG A 26 5.89 -19.93 1.11
CA ARG A 26 4.54 -20.42 1.48
C ARG A 26 4.48 -20.96 2.90
N ARG A 27 5.54 -21.60 3.35
CA ARG A 27 5.60 -22.24 4.68
C ARG A 27 5.84 -21.24 5.80
N TYR A 28 6.73 -20.25 5.59
CA TYR A 28 7.20 -19.37 6.65
C TYR A 28 6.62 -17.95 6.58
N PHE A 29 6.12 -17.53 5.43
CA PHE A 29 5.55 -16.21 5.20
C PHE A 29 4.17 -16.34 4.56
N PRO A 30 3.13 -16.71 5.34
CA PRO A 30 1.76 -16.84 4.82
C PRO A 30 1.22 -15.50 4.35
N ALA A 31 0.12 -15.54 3.62
CA ALA A 31 -0.59 -14.35 3.16
C ALA A 31 -0.89 -13.38 4.31
N GLY A 32 -0.62 -12.09 4.10
CA GLY A 32 -0.71 -11.05 5.13
C GLY A 32 0.54 -10.90 6.00
N SER A 33 1.63 -11.65 5.71
CA SER A 33 2.91 -11.43 6.40
C SER A 33 3.44 -10.02 6.09
N PRO A 34 3.94 -9.28 7.10
CA PRO A 34 4.54 -7.96 6.86
C PRO A 34 5.91 -8.05 6.17
N THR A 35 6.51 -9.23 6.09
CA THR A 35 7.81 -9.47 5.46
C THR A 35 7.72 -9.23 3.95
N GLN A 36 8.60 -8.39 3.43
CA GLN A 36 8.71 -8.15 1.99
C GLN A 36 9.54 -9.26 1.35
N VAL A 37 8.95 -10.01 0.42
CA VAL A 37 9.63 -11.13 -0.24
C VAL A 37 10.11 -10.70 -1.62
N ILE A 38 11.41 -10.91 -1.89
CA ILE A 38 12.04 -10.69 -3.20
C ILE A 38 12.56 -12.04 -3.68
N TYR A 39 11.97 -12.55 -4.75
CA TYR A 39 12.45 -13.77 -5.40
C TYR A 39 13.58 -13.48 -6.37
N ILE A 40 14.52 -14.40 -6.43
CA ILE A 40 15.65 -14.40 -7.36
C ILE A 40 15.60 -15.71 -8.15
N SER A 41 15.75 -15.67 -9.46
CA SER A 41 15.82 -16.88 -10.31
C SER A 41 16.59 -16.66 -11.58
N GLY A 42 17.24 -17.72 -12.09
CA GLY A 42 17.79 -17.78 -13.45
C GLY A 42 16.73 -18.11 -14.51
N HIS A 43 15.51 -18.41 -14.14
CA HIS A 43 14.47 -18.97 -14.99
C HIS A 43 13.22 -18.10 -14.97
N ILE A 44 12.85 -17.54 -16.11
CA ILE A 44 11.68 -16.65 -16.26
C ILE A 44 10.33 -17.41 -16.06
N GLU A 45 10.30 -18.70 -16.29
CA GLU A 45 9.11 -19.55 -16.16
C GLU A 45 8.57 -19.58 -14.72
N TYR A 46 9.40 -19.28 -13.72
CA TYR A 46 8.96 -19.18 -12.33
C TYR A 46 8.16 -17.91 -12.01
N CYS A 47 8.10 -16.93 -12.90
CA CYS A 47 7.24 -15.77 -12.71
C CYS A 47 5.78 -16.17 -12.44
N THR A 48 5.23 -17.14 -13.20
CA THR A 48 3.82 -17.55 -13.05
C THR A 48 3.52 -18.19 -11.69
N PRO A 49 4.28 -19.19 -11.18
CA PRO A 49 4.08 -19.73 -9.84
C PRO A 49 4.25 -18.72 -8.71
N VAL A 50 5.14 -17.74 -8.87
CA VAL A 50 5.41 -16.69 -7.90
C VAL A 50 4.21 -15.75 -7.74
N TYR A 51 3.43 -15.48 -8.80
CA TYR A 51 2.19 -14.70 -8.72
C TYR A 51 1.13 -15.31 -7.78
N GLN A 52 1.24 -16.56 -7.42
CA GLN A 52 0.35 -17.23 -6.45
C GLN A 52 0.77 -16.99 -5.00
N THR A 53 1.88 -16.30 -4.77
CA THR A 53 2.36 -15.89 -3.45
C THR A 53 2.31 -14.37 -3.35
N GLU A 54 2.10 -13.83 -2.14
CA GLU A 54 2.30 -12.42 -1.90
C GLU A 54 3.81 -12.14 -1.91
N HIS A 55 4.28 -11.46 -2.95
CA HIS A 55 5.68 -11.08 -3.09
C HIS A 55 5.81 -9.61 -3.50
N THR A 56 6.96 -9.03 -3.20
CA THR A 56 7.27 -7.63 -3.49
C THR A 56 7.87 -7.47 -4.88
N TYR A 57 8.81 -8.35 -5.23
CA TYR A 57 9.58 -8.26 -6.47
C TYR A 57 10.09 -9.62 -6.94
N PHE A 58 10.39 -9.72 -8.25
CA PHE A 58 11.04 -10.86 -8.87
C PHE A 58 12.27 -10.37 -9.66
N LEU A 59 13.45 -10.88 -9.33
CA LEU A 59 14.70 -10.57 -9.96
C LEU A 59 15.17 -11.74 -10.84
N LEU A 60 15.42 -11.45 -12.12
CA LEU A 60 15.98 -12.43 -13.05
C LEU A 60 17.52 -12.33 -13.07
N LYS A 61 18.21 -13.45 -12.94
CA LYS A 61 19.67 -13.52 -13.10
C LYS A 61 20.07 -13.41 -14.59
N PRO A 62 21.14 -12.67 -14.92
CA PRO A 62 22.05 -11.93 -14.03
C PRO A 62 21.41 -10.63 -13.54
N ILE A 63 21.50 -10.39 -12.21
CA ILE A 63 20.89 -9.22 -11.58
C ILE A 63 21.75 -7.99 -11.83
N SER A 64 21.19 -6.95 -12.42
CA SER A 64 21.86 -5.65 -12.49
C SER A 64 21.74 -4.89 -11.17
N GLN A 65 22.67 -3.95 -10.90
CA GLN A 65 22.57 -3.10 -9.71
C GLN A 65 21.28 -2.29 -9.72
N SER A 66 20.86 -1.77 -10.87
CA SER A 66 19.63 -0.99 -11.02
C SER A 66 18.37 -1.81 -10.69
N ASP A 67 18.31 -3.08 -11.08
CA ASP A 67 17.16 -3.95 -10.79
C ASP A 67 17.10 -4.30 -9.31
N PHE A 68 18.27 -4.54 -8.70
CA PHE A 68 18.35 -4.78 -7.26
C PHE A 68 17.93 -3.56 -6.45
N ASP A 69 18.41 -2.38 -6.82
CA ASP A 69 18.04 -1.13 -6.15
C ASP A 69 16.53 -0.88 -6.27
N ALA A 70 15.93 -1.07 -7.44
CA ALA A 70 14.50 -0.93 -7.66
C ALA A 70 13.67 -1.91 -6.80
N ALA A 71 14.13 -3.16 -6.66
CA ALA A 71 13.48 -4.16 -5.83
C ALA A 71 13.55 -3.78 -4.34
N LEU A 72 14.72 -3.31 -3.91
CA LEU A 72 14.95 -2.90 -2.52
C LEU A 72 14.16 -1.63 -2.18
N ASP A 73 14.17 -0.62 -3.05
CA ASP A 73 13.38 0.60 -2.87
C ASP A 73 11.88 0.29 -2.74
N LYS A 74 11.36 -0.61 -3.57
CA LYS A 74 9.97 -1.05 -3.47
C LYS A 74 9.68 -1.77 -2.15
N ALA A 75 10.57 -2.64 -1.69
CA ALA A 75 10.42 -3.32 -0.41
C ALA A 75 10.46 -2.35 0.77
N LEU A 76 11.39 -1.39 0.76
CA LEU A 76 11.50 -0.34 1.77
C LEU A 76 10.27 0.56 1.78
N HIS A 77 9.76 0.95 0.60
CA HIS A 77 8.55 1.73 0.47
C HIS A 77 7.33 1.00 1.07
N ASN A 78 7.17 -0.30 0.78
CA ASN A 78 6.12 -1.12 1.36
C ASN A 78 6.23 -1.24 2.89
N LEU A 79 7.45 -1.40 3.40
CA LEU A 79 7.70 -1.45 4.85
C LEU A 79 7.40 -0.12 5.53
N GLN A 80 7.72 0.99 4.90
CA GLN A 80 7.38 2.33 5.40
C GLN A 80 5.86 2.52 5.41
N GLY A 81 5.15 2.09 4.37
CA GLY A 81 3.69 2.07 4.32
C GLY A 81 3.07 1.17 5.41
N SER A 82 3.70 0.05 5.73
CA SER A 82 3.27 -0.88 6.80
C SER A 82 3.63 -0.40 8.21
N ARG A 83 4.57 0.55 8.32
CA ARG A 83 5.02 1.17 9.59
C ARG A 83 4.48 2.59 9.79
N GLN A 84 3.40 2.93 9.12
CA GLN A 84 2.75 4.21 9.35
C GLN A 84 2.37 4.29 10.83
N LEU A 85 2.95 5.26 11.54
CA LEU A 85 2.61 5.46 12.94
C LEU A 85 1.11 5.76 13.05
N PRO A 86 0.42 5.14 14.02
CA PRO A 86 -0.97 5.45 14.26
C PRO A 86 -1.16 6.95 14.47
N VAL A 87 -2.16 7.51 13.83
CA VAL A 87 -2.51 8.93 13.95
C VAL A 87 -3.47 9.10 15.13
N ALA A 88 -3.14 10.03 16.02
CA ALA A 88 -3.99 10.36 17.16
C ALA A 88 -5.17 11.23 16.71
N ILE A 89 -6.37 10.67 16.70
CA ILE A 89 -7.62 11.37 16.36
C ILE A 89 -8.38 11.70 17.65
N GLN A 90 -8.59 12.99 17.89
CA GLN A 90 -9.36 13.45 19.04
C GLN A 90 -10.84 13.57 18.69
N HIS A 91 -11.67 12.83 19.42
CA HIS A 91 -13.13 12.87 19.28
C HIS A 91 -13.80 12.92 20.65
N ASN A 92 -14.68 13.91 20.89
CA ASN A 92 -15.47 14.05 22.12
C ASN A 92 -14.66 13.88 23.43
N GLY A 93 -13.45 14.44 23.48
CA GLY A 93 -12.56 14.34 24.66
C GLY A 93 -11.78 13.02 24.77
N THR A 94 -11.99 12.09 23.85
CA THR A 94 -11.23 10.83 23.75
C THR A 94 -10.21 10.94 22.61
N VAL A 95 -9.02 10.36 22.82
CA VAL A 95 -8.00 10.22 21.77
C VAL A 95 -7.99 8.76 21.31
N THR A 96 -8.26 8.55 20.04
CA THR A 96 -8.21 7.24 19.41
C THR A 96 -6.99 7.17 18.50
N MET A 97 -6.17 6.14 18.66
CA MET A 97 -5.06 5.85 17.76
C MET A 97 -5.60 5.09 16.54
N VAL A 98 -5.45 5.68 15.36
CA VAL A 98 -5.98 5.14 14.10
C VAL A 98 -4.78 4.76 13.22
N ASP A 99 -4.75 3.52 12.77
CA ASP A 99 -3.78 3.09 11.76
C ASP A 99 -4.22 3.65 10.40
N PRO A 100 -3.41 4.50 9.74
CA PRO A 100 -3.76 5.04 8.42
C PRO A 100 -3.98 3.97 7.35
N ALA A 101 -3.36 2.79 7.48
CA ALA A 101 -3.56 1.68 6.56
C ALA A 101 -4.99 1.11 6.60
N GLU A 102 -5.69 1.28 7.73
CA GLU A 102 -7.09 0.88 7.88
C GLU A 102 -8.08 1.92 7.37
N VAL A 103 -7.65 3.14 7.04
CA VAL A 103 -8.51 4.21 6.52
C VAL A 103 -8.55 4.17 5.00
N GLU A 104 -9.74 4.00 4.42
CA GLU A 104 -9.95 4.00 2.96
C GLU A 104 -10.04 5.42 2.39
N PHE A 105 -10.82 6.27 3.03
CA PHE A 105 -10.99 7.66 2.62
C PHE A 105 -11.46 8.51 3.80
N VAL A 106 -11.29 9.83 3.66
CA VAL A 106 -11.78 10.83 4.61
C VAL A 106 -12.78 11.72 3.90
N GLU A 107 -13.95 11.88 4.50
CA GLU A 107 -15.01 12.75 4.02
C GLU A 107 -15.16 13.96 4.94
N SER A 108 -15.27 15.16 4.37
CA SER A 108 -15.59 16.37 5.10
C SER A 108 -17.08 16.68 4.98
N GLU A 109 -17.75 16.67 6.10
CA GLU A 109 -19.14 17.12 6.21
C GLU A 109 -19.29 18.22 7.26
N ARG A 110 -19.70 19.41 6.82
CA ARG A 110 -19.87 20.60 7.66
C ARG A 110 -18.57 21.01 8.37
N ARG A 111 -18.47 20.81 9.70
CA ARG A 111 -17.28 21.14 10.53
C ARG A 111 -16.53 19.91 11.01
N LYS A 112 -16.89 18.73 10.54
CA LYS A 112 -16.30 17.46 10.92
C LYS A 112 -15.69 16.77 9.70
N VAL A 113 -14.77 15.90 9.97
CA VAL A 113 -14.28 14.90 9.02
C VAL A 113 -14.61 13.51 9.54
N HIS A 114 -14.94 12.63 8.62
CA HIS A 114 -15.30 11.25 8.85
C HIS A 114 -14.23 10.36 8.20
N LEU A 115 -13.48 9.61 9.01
CA LEU A 115 -12.51 8.63 8.55
C LEU A 115 -13.27 7.31 8.36
N HIS A 116 -13.40 6.88 7.12
CA HIS A 116 -14.06 5.63 6.75
C HIS A 116 -13.02 4.52 6.68
N CYS A 117 -13.16 3.53 7.58
CA CYS A 117 -12.22 2.42 7.68
C CYS A 117 -12.64 1.23 6.81
N VAL A 118 -11.66 0.41 6.43
CA VAL A 118 -11.80 -0.80 5.61
C VAL A 118 -12.83 -1.77 6.20
N ARG A 119 -12.84 -1.90 7.53
CA ARG A 119 -13.77 -2.80 8.26
C ARG A 119 -15.17 -2.22 8.44
N GLY A 120 -15.45 -1.06 7.86
CA GLY A 120 -16.76 -0.40 7.94
C GLY A 120 -16.94 0.52 9.14
N GLU A 121 -15.95 0.66 10.00
CA GLU A 121 -15.95 1.64 11.09
C GLU A 121 -15.84 3.05 10.51
N CYS A 122 -16.47 4.03 11.19
CA CYS A 122 -16.39 5.44 10.85
C CYS A 122 -16.02 6.23 12.11
N ILE A 123 -14.87 6.92 12.05
CA ILE A 123 -14.38 7.74 13.15
C ILE A 123 -14.56 9.20 12.75
N GLU A 124 -15.29 9.97 13.57
CA GLU A 124 -15.49 11.39 13.30
C GLU A 124 -14.59 12.26 14.19
N THR A 125 -14.16 13.39 13.68
CA THR A 125 -13.43 14.40 14.46
C THR A 125 -13.67 15.81 13.93
N TYR A 126 -13.42 16.82 14.77
CA TYR A 126 -13.45 18.22 14.38
C TYR A 126 -12.10 18.59 13.77
N ALA A 127 -12.02 18.53 12.46
CA ALA A 127 -10.84 18.92 11.70
C ALA A 127 -11.22 19.37 10.29
N THR A 128 -10.29 19.98 9.59
CA THR A 128 -10.37 20.24 8.15
C THR A 128 -9.65 19.14 7.36
N LEU A 129 -9.99 18.97 6.08
CA LEU A 129 -9.25 18.05 5.20
C LEU A 129 -7.77 18.41 5.10
N GLY A 130 -7.40 19.71 5.12
CA GLY A 130 -6.01 20.12 5.11
C GLY A 130 -5.25 19.62 6.35
N GLN A 131 -5.82 19.79 7.54
CA GLN A 131 -5.24 19.28 8.78
C GLN A 131 -5.11 17.75 8.75
N MET A 132 -6.11 17.06 8.19
CA MET A 132 -6.03 15.60 8.03
C MET A 132 -4.92 15.20 7.05
N LEU A 133 -4.77 15.93 5.94
CA LEU A 133 -3.72 15.65 4.97
C LEU A 133 -2.31 15.86 5.54
N ASP A 134 -2.14 16.85 6.45
CA ASP A 134 -0.87 17.10 7.15
C ASP A 134 -0.53 15.99 8.16
N MET A 135 -1.54 15.29 8.68
CA MET A 135 -1.40 14.21 9.66
C MET A 135 -1.29 12.82 9.03
N LEU A 136 -1.93 12.64 7.88
CA LEU A 136 -1.97 11.36 7.18
C LEU A 136 -0.74 11.20 6.28
N PRO A 137 -0.31 9.96 6.00
CA PRO A 137 0.85 9.71 5.16
C PRO A 137 0.62 10.10 3.69
N GLU A 138 1.71 10.12 2.92
CA GLU A 138 1.72 10.45 1.48
C GLU A 138 0.87 9.51 0.62
N SER A 139 0.43 8.39 1.17
CA SER A 139 -0.56 7.52 0.50
C SER A 139 -1.94 8.17 0.36
N PHE A 140 -2.21 9.28 1.07
CA PHE A 140 -3.47 10.02 0.94
C PHE A 140 -3.35 11.18 -0.03
N VAL A 141 -4.34 11.31 -0.91
CA VAL A 141 -4.44 12.41 -1.87
C VAL A 141 -5.81 13.06 -1.81
N GLN A 142 -5.84 14.39 -1.93
CA GLN A 142 -7.11 15.10 -2.03
C GLN A 142 -7.69 14.94 -3.45
N CYS A 143 -8.80 14.22 -3.57
CA CYS A 143 -9.47 13.93 -4.84
C CYS A 143 -10.68 14.86 -5.11
N HIS A 144 -11.21 15.47 -4.05
CA HIS A 144 -12.36 16.37 -4.15
C HIS A 144 -12.28 17.44 -3.02
N LYS A 145 -13.05 18.52 -3.15
CA LYS A 145 -13.13 19.55 -2.09
C LYS A 145 -13.56 18.98 -0.73
N SER A 146 -14.22 17.82 -0.73
CA SER A 146 -14.76 17.16 0.46
C SER A 146 -14.16 15.78 0.70
N TYR A 147 -13.18 15.30 -0.08
CA TYR A 147 -12.65 13.95 0.05
C TYR A 147 -11.13 13.89 -0.07
N LEU A 148 -10.51 13.12 0.85
CA LEU A 148 -9.18 12.53 0.69
C LEU A 148 -9.37 11.04 0.44
N VAL A 149 -8.55 10.43 -0.39
CA VAL A 149 -8.57 8.99 -0.66
C VAL A 149 -7.20 8.38 -0.38
N ASN A 150 -7.20 7.20 0.23
CA ASN A 150 -6.00 6.39 0.39
C ASN A 150 -5.70 5.64 -0.91
N MET A 151 -4.60 5.97 -1.57
CA MET A 151 -4.19 5.35 -2.83
C MET A 151 -3.94 3.85 -2.71
N ALA A 152 -3.55 3.36 -1.52
CA ALA A 152 -3.40 1.93 -1.25
C ALA A 152 -4.71 1.14 -1.38
N CYS A 153 -5.86 1.82 -1.24
CA CYS A 153 -7.19 1.20 -1.30
C CYS A 153 -7.84 1.30 -2.70
N ILE A 154 -7.22 2.02 -3.65
CA ILE A 154 -7.78 2.20 -5.00
C ILE A 154 -7.57 0.93 -5.81
N VAL A 155 -8.65 0.42 -6.43
CA VAL A 155 -8.61 -0.71 -7.37
C VAL A 155 -8.83 -0.26 -8.81
N GLU A 156 -9.50 0.89 -9.01
CA GLU A 156 -9.78 1.39 -10.34
C GLU A 156 -9.89 2.93 -10.36
N LEU A 157 -9.20 3.58 -11.30
CA LEU A 157 -9.38 5.00 -11.61
C LEU A 157 -10.41 5.16 -12.71
N ARG A 158 -11.52 5.87 -12.42
CA ARG A 158 -12.60 6.17 -13.35
C ARG A 158 -12.61 7.63 -13.76
N VAL A 159 -13.38 7.98 -14.81
CA VAL A 159 -13.46 9.36 -15.35
C VAL A 159 -14.10 10.34 -14.37
N GLY A 160 -14.33 10.17 -13.19
CA GLY A 160 -14.91 11.15 -12.25
C GLY A 160 -14.95 10.62 -10.83
N SER A 161 -14.36 9.47 -10.61
CA SER A 161 -14.36 8.80 -9.35
C SER A 161 -13.21 7.80 -9.25
N VAL A 162 -12.98 7.29 -8.07
CA VAL A 162 -12.12 6.13 -7.81
C VAL A 162 -12.95 5.03 -7.16
N LEU A 163 -12.74 3.79 -7.59
CA LEU A 163 -13.32 2.61 -6.96
C LEU A 163 -12.35 2.06 -5.93
N LEU A 164 -12.82 1.81 -4.72
CA LEU A 164 -12.05 1.26 -3.62
C LEU A 164 -12.27 -0.26 -3.48
N ARG A 165 -11.37 -0.94 -2.76
CA ARG A 165 -11.46 -2.41 -2.49
C ARG A 165 -12.76 -2.81 -1.81
N SER A 166 -13.32 -1.96 -0.99
CA SER A 166 -14.63 -2.17 -0.35
C SER A 166 -15.82 -2.13 -1.32
N GLY A 167 -15.59 -1.75 -2.58
CA GLY A 167 -16.64 -1.49 -3.57
C GLY A 167 -17.24 -0.08 -3.48
N ARG A 168 -16.78 0.75 -2.55
CA ARG A 168 -17.20 2.15 -2.47
C ARG A 168 -16.59 2.97 -3.58
N GLU A 169 -17.33 3.98 -4.02
CA GLU A 169 -16.90 4.90 -5.07
C GLU A 169 -16.77 6.31 -4.50
N VAL A 170 -15.57 6.91 -4.62
CA VAL A 170 -15.27 8.25 -4.11
C VAL A 170 -15.14 9.21 -5.29
N PRO A 171 -15.86 10.37 -5.30
CA PRO A 171 -15.84 11.30 -6.42
C PRO A 171 -14.49 12.01 -6.55
N VAL A 172 -14.04 12.20 -7.79
CA VAL A 172 -12.86 12.98 -8.15
C VAL A 172 -13.30 14.23 -8.91
N SER A 173 -12.99 15.41 -8.37
CA SER A 173 -13.34 16.66 -9.05
C SER A 173 -12.54 16.83 -10.34
N GLN A 174 -13.11 17.51 -11.33
CA GLN A 174 -12.45 17.75 -12.62
C GLN A 174 -11.06 18.39 -12.46
N ARG A 175 -10.89 19.30 -11.50
CA ARG A 175 -9.62 19.97 -11.22
C ARG A 175 -8.57 19.02 -10.66
N GLN A 176 -8.97 17.96 -9.93
CA GLN A 176 -8.06 17.04 -9.25
C GLN A 176 -7.74 15.79 -10.09
N ARG A 177 -8.40 15.56 -11.22
CA ARG A 177 -8.22 14.34 -12.02
C ARG A 177 -6.79 14.05 -12.41
N THR A 178 -6.09 15.05 -12.94
CA THR A 178 -4.70 14.90 -13.36
C THR A 178 -3.80 14.67 -12.14
N ALA A 179 -3.94 15.47 -11.09
CA ALA A 179 -3.13 15.33 -9.87
C ALA A 179 -3.33 13.96 -9.20
N VAL A 180 -4.58 13.49 -9.06
CA VAL A 180 -4.90 12.17 -8.49
C VAL A 180 -4.30 11.05 -9.33
N ARG A 181 -4.44 11.13 -10.66
CA ARG A 181 -3.86 10.13 -11.57
C ARG A 181 -2.32 10.09 -11.45
N ASP A 182 -1.69 11.24 -11.49
CA ASP A 182 -0.22 11.33 -11.48
C ASP A 182 0.34 10.89 -10.10
N SER A 183 -0.31 11.27 -8.99
CA SER A 183 0.01 10.79 -7.65
C SER A 183 -0.17 9.28 -7.54
N PHE A 184 -1.26 8.73 -8.07
CA PHE A 184 -1.52 7.29 -8.03
C PHE A 184 -0.49 6.50 -8.86
N PHE A 185 -0.13 6.97 -10.06
CA PHE A 185 0.89 6.31 -10.87
C PHE A 185 2.27 6.39 -10.23
N HIS A 186 2.59 7.51 -9.60
CA HIS A 186 3.82 7.60 -8.81
C HIS A 186 3.81 6.63 -7.63
N TYR A 187 2.69 6.57 -6.90
CA TYR A 187 2.50 5.67 -5.76
C TYR A 187 2.66 4.19 -6.12
N VAL A 188 2.11 3.75 -7.26
CA VAL A 188 2.24 2.35 -7.73
C VAL A 188 3.54 2.09 -8.51
N GLY A 189 4.44 3.06 -8.64
CA GLY A 189 5.70 2.92 -9.36
C GLY A 189 5.55 2.89 -10.89
N LEU A 190 4.42 3.31 -11.42
CA LEU A 190 4.18 3.44 -12.86
C LEU A 190 4.48 4.89 -13.26
N ASN A 191 5.59 5.12 -13.97
CA ASN A 191 5.83 6.41 -14.62
C ASN A 191 4.75 6.63 -15.69
N ALA A 192 3.87 7.61 -15.49
CA ALA A 192 2.95 8.05 -16.52
C ALA A 192 3.77 8.61 -17.70
N ARG A 193 3.77 7.91 -18.83
CA ARG A 193 4.24 8.41 -20.13
C ARG A 193 3.14 9.20 -20.80
#